data_6ebd0cc36bea9c8e1bc1d3be72456157
#
_entry.id   6ebd0cc36bea9c8e1bc1d3be72456157
#
_cell.length_a   1.000
_cell.length_b   1.000
_cell.length_c   1.000
_cell.angle_alpha   90.00
_cell.angle_beta   90.00
_cell.angle_gamma   90.00
#
_symmetry.space_group_name_H-M   'P 1'
#
loop_
_entity.id
_entity.type
_entity.pdbx_description
1 polymer ?
#
loop_
_entity_poly.entity_id
_entity_poly.type
_entity_poly.pdbx_seq_one_letter_code
_entity_poly.pdbx_strand_id
1 'polypeptide(L)'
;MKMFPTALLALALAAAGTAWAGPIAETQQSTLGLLSFDLPAEQTGSFEVSFDATPLADKMDGFTGISAAAPKNANDVAAMVRFNDAGTIDVRDGGSFRADRELGYSANKVYRMRMVIDLARKKYSVYVAPAGQPEVQLAANYAFRTQQAGVRALGKLVLAGYKNANGVFAGAHRVSGVSVKAASTP
;
A
#
# COMPACT_ATOMS: atom_id res chain seq x y z
N MET A 1 -41.63 -56.39 -8.41
CA MET A 1 -40.68 -55.58 -9.14
C MET A 1 -40.67 -54.24 -8.44
N LYS A 2 -39.67 -54.00 -7.53
CA LYS A 2 -39.59 -52.79 -6.70
C LYS A 2 -38.57 -51.81 -7.34
N MET A 3 -39.05 -50.67 -7.81
CA MET A 3 -38.20 -49.57 -8.32
C MET A 3 -37.66 -48.76 -7.16
N PHE A 4 -36.33 -48.62 -7.09
CA PHE A 4 -35.66 -47.71 -6.18
C PHE A 4 -35.48 -46.35 -6.88
N PRO A 5 -35.75 -45.22 -6.22
CA PRO A 5 -35.44 -43.91 -6.80
C PRO A 5 -33.96 -43.59 -6.58
N THR A 6 -33.28 -43.24 -7.66
CA THR A 6 -31.91 -42.75 -7.66
C THR A 6 -31.93 -41.28 -7.16
N ALA A 7 -31.34 -41.03 -6.01
CA ALA A 7 -31.15 -39.66 -5.50
C ALA A 7 -29.97 -38.99 -6.23
N LEU A 8 -30.25 -37.97 -6.99
CA LEU A 8 -29.22 -37.06 -7.52
C LEU A 8 -28.69 -36.16 -6.38
N LEU A 9 -27.42 -36.35 -6.05
CA LEU A 9 -26.70 -35.47 -5.13
C LEU A 9 -26.24 -34.24 -5.93
N ALA A 10 -26.91 -33.10 -5.74
CA ALA A 10 -26.49 -31.84 -6.32
C ALA A 10 -25.32 -31.27 -5.49
N LEU A 11 -24.14 -31.28 -6.08
CA LEU A 11 -22.96 -30.66 -5.51
C LEU A 11 -23.07 -29.12 -5.69
N ALA A 12 -23.43 -28.40 -4.66
CA ALA A 12 -23.42 -26.92 -4.66
C ALA A 12 -21.99 -26.44 -4.60
N LEU A 13 -21.46 -25.94 -5.72
CA LEU A 13 -20.23 -25.19 -5.75
C LEU A 13 -20.49 -23.84 -5.07
N ALA A 14 -20.03 -23.68 -3.83
CA ALA A 14 -19.98 -22.39 -3.19
C ALA A 14 -18.93 -21.53 -3.91
N ALA A 15 -19.37 -20.62 -4.76
CA ALA A 15 -18.54 -19.54 -5.27
C ALA A 15 -18.13 -18.67 -4.07
N ALA A 16 -16.85 -18.73 -3.69
CA ALA A 16 -16.27 -17.78 -2.75
C ALA A 16 -16.37 -16.39 -3.38
N GLY A 17 -17.42 -15.67 -3.03
CA GLY A 17 -17.60 -14.28 -3.41
C GLY A 17 -16.43 -13.48 -2.85
N THR A 18 -15.65 -12.85 -3.74
CA THR A 18 -14.67 -11.83 -3.36
C THR A 18 -15.44 -10.69 -2.70
N ALA A 19 -15.35 -10.60 -1.37
CA ALA A 19 -15.90 -9.47 -0.65
C ALA A 19 -15.18 -8.21 -1.13
N TRP A 20 -15.87 -7.35 -1.85
CA TRP A 20 -15.43 -6.01 -2.16
C TRP A 20 -15.40 -5.22 -0.85
N ALA A 21 -14.21 -5.04 -0.33
CA ALA A 21 -14.03 -4.11 0.77
C ALA A 21 -14.17 -2.69 0.20
N GLY A 22 -15.14 -1.94 0.66
CA GLY A 22 -15.38 -0.57 0.25
C GLY A 22 -14.16 0.34 0.51
N PRO A 23 -14.06 1.49 -0.16
CA PRO A 23 -12.96 2.43 0.04
C PRO A 23 -12.94 2.92 1.50
N ILE A 24 -11.75 3.21 2.03
CA ILE A 24 -11.63 4.05 3.23
C ILE A 24 -12.22 5.41 2.83
N ALA A 25 -13.40 5.72 3.38
CA ALA A 25 -14.27 6.78 2.86
C ALA A 25 -13.74 8.20 3.13
N GLU A 26 -12.78 8.33 4.05
CA GLU A 26 -12.31 9.64 4.49
C GLU A 26 -10.87 9.91 4.05
N THR A 27 -10.59 11.19 3.77
CA THR A 27 -9.22 11.66 3.54
C THR A 27 -8.45 11.62 4.85
N GLN A 28 -7.32 10.93 4.87
CA GLN A 28 -6.41 10.87 6.00
C GLN A 28 -5.22 11.80 5.75
N GLN A 29 -4.70 12.44 6.79
CA GLN A 29 -3.51 13.29 6.69
C GLN A 29 -2.43 12.80 7.64
N SER A 30 -1.20 12.67 7.12
CA SER A 30 -0.05 12.34 7.95
C SER A 30 0.27 13.48 8.93
N THR A 31 0.80 13.10 10.08
CA THR A 31 1.33 14.00 11.10
C THR A 31 2.79 13.65 11.38
N LEU A 32 3.44 14.36 12.29
CA LEU A 32 4.73 13.92 12.82
C LEU A 32 4.55 12.58 13.55
N GLY A 33 5.26 11.55 13.10
CA GLY A 33 5.14 10.19 13.60
C GLY A 33 4.25 9.29 12.73
N LEU A 34 3.79 8.20 13.30
CA LEU A 34 3.06 7.14 12.61
C LEU A 34 1.56 7.20 12.95
N LEU A 35 0.73 7.17 11.93
CA LEU A 35 -0.71 6.92 12.03
C LEU A 35 -1.03 5.63 11.29
N SER A 36 -1.99 4.85 11.77
CA SER A 36 -2.42 3.64 11.08
C SER A 36 -3.94 3.52 11.07
N PHE A 37 -4.46 2.99 9.97
CA PHE A 37 -5.89 2.80 9.69
C PHE A 37 -6.10 1.36 9.26
N ASP A 38 -7.23 0.78 9.62
CA ASP A 38 -7.57 -0.58 9.17
C ASP A 38 -7.76 -0.60 7.65
N LEU A 39 -7.15 -1.59 6.99
CA LEU A 39 -7.61 -2.00 5.67
C LEU A 39 -9.00 -2.63 5.82
N PRO A 40 -9.83 -2.62 4.77
CA PRO A 40 -11.17 -3.21 4.82
C PRO A 40 -11.22 -4.66 5.27
N ALA A 41 -10.13 -5.41 5.04
CA ALA A 41 -9.89 -6.75 5.57
C ALA A 41 -8.39 -7.01 5.70
N GLU A 42 -8.02 -7.93 6.59
CA GLU A 42 -6.67 -8.44 6.67
C GLU A 42 -6.34 -9.24 5.40
N GLN A 43 -5.20 -8.98 4.80
CA GLN A 43 -4.73 -9.60 3.58
C GLN A 43 -3.71 -10.70 3.90
N THR A 44 -4.03 -11.92 3.51
CA THR A 44 -3.17 -13.12 3.70
C THR A 44 -2.59 -13.67 2.39
N GLY A 45 -2.99 -13.12 1.26
CA GLY A 45 -2.53 -13.46 -0.09
C GLY A 45 -1.93 -12.25 -0.81
N SER A 46 -1.74 -12.38 -2.12
CA SER A 46 -1.33 -11.25 -2.96
C SER A 46 -2.51 -10.31 -3.22
N PHE A 47 -2.27 -9.03 -3.11
CA PHE A 47 -3.30 -8.00 -3.25
C PHE A 47 -2.73 -6.71 -3.84
N GLU A 48 -3.63 -5.86 -4.28
CA GLU A 48 -3.31 -4.51 -4.73
C GLU A 48 -4.00 -3.50 -3.80
N VAL A 49 -3.25 -2.50 -3.36
CA VAL A 49 -3.80 -1.32 -2.71
C VAL A 49 -3.51 -0.10 -3.57
N SER A 50 -4.52 0.72 -3.81
CA SER A 50 -4.38 1.97 -4.54
C SER A 50 -5.02 3.12 -3.78
N PHE A 51 -4.44 4.30 -3.92
CA PHE A 51 -4.86 5.53 -3.24
C PHE A 51 -4.34 6.77 -3.96
N ASP A 52 -4.95 7.90 -3.71
CA ASP A 52 -4.44 9.20 -4.12
C ASP A 52 -3.64 9.81 -2.97
N ALA A 53 -2.41 10.24 -3.25
CA ALA A 53 -1.54 10.90 -2.28
C ALA A 53 -1.24 12.34 -2.74
N THR A 54 -1.37 13.29 -1.82
CA THR A 54 -1.11 14.71 -2.08
C THR A 54 -0.12 15.24 -1.06
N PRO A 55 1.14 15.51 -1.43
CA PRO A 55 2.10 16.18 -0.56
C PRO A 55 1.65 17.63 -0.31
N LEU A 56 1.77 18.11 0.91
CA LEU A 56 1.37 19.48 1.29
C LEU A 56 2.54 20.47 1.34
N ALA A 57 3.75 19.97 1.11
CA ALA A 57 4.96 20.77 1.01
C ALA A 57 5.90 20.17 -0.03
N ASP A 58 6.72 21.00 -0.66
CA ASP A 58 7.87 20.53 -1.42
C ASP A 58 8.96 20.02 -0.47
N LYS A 59 9.72 19.02 -0.90
CA LYS A 59 10.85 18.47 -0.14
C LYS A 59 10.48 18.01 1.29
N MET A 60 9.30 17.43 1.44
CA MET A 60 8.88 16.82 2.70
C MET A 60 9.58 15.46 2.92
N ASP A 61 9.55 14.93 4.13
CA ASP A 61 9.91 13.53 4.42
C ASP A 61 8.71 12.84 5.05
N GLY A 62 8.05 11.97 4.27
CA GLY A 62 6.86 11.26 4.73
C GLY A 62 6.49 10.13 3.79
N PHE A 63 5.93 9.04 4.34
CA PHE A 63 5.57 7.87 3.56
C PHE A 63 4.13 7.41 3.80
N THR A 64 3.61 6.70 2.82
CA THR A 64 2.46 5.80 2.95
C THR A 64 2.96 4.36 2.84
N GLY A 65 2.50 3.49 3.71
CA GLY A 65 2.95 2.09 3.75
C GLY A 65 1.90 1.13 4.25
N ILE A 66 2.26 -0.16 4.25
CA ILE A 66 1.38 -1.27 4.65
C ILE A 66 2.09 -2.07 5.76
N SER A 67 1.37 -2.37 6.84
CA SER A 67 1.86 -3.16 7.97
C SER A 67 0.87 -4.22 8.42
N ALA A 68 1.33 -5.18 9.21
CA ALA A 68 0.48 -6.21 9.80
C ALA A 68 -0.44 -5.65 10.88
N ALA A 69 0.11 -4.87 11.80
CA ALA A 69 -0.57 -4.27 12.94
C ALA A 69 -0.21 -2.78 13.03
N ALA A 70 -0.78 -2.06 14.00
CA ALA A 70 -0.40 -0.68 14.28
C ALA A 70 1.10 -0.62 14.58
N PRO A 71 1.91 0.10 13.76
CA PRO A 71 3.35 0.08 13.90
C PRO A 71 3.81 0.93 15.09
N LYS A 72 4.84 0.48 15.80
CA LYS A 72 5.51 1.25 16.85
C LYS A 72 6.61 2.14 16.27
N ASN A 73 7.19 1.73 15.18
CA ASN A 73 8.22 2.46 14.44
C ASN A 73 8.22 2.02 12.96
N ALA A 74 9.01 2.68 12.12
CA ALA A 74 9.06 2.40 10.70
C ALA A 74 9.54 0.98 10.35
N ASN A 75 10.22 0.26 11.27
CA ASN A 75 10.64 -1.13 11.02
C ASN A 75 9.48 -2.12 11.00
N ASP A 76 8.32 -1.73 11.54
CA ASP A 76 7.11 -2.54 11.56
C ASP A 76 6.29 -2.42 10.25
N VAL A 77 6.70 -1.55 9.32
CA VAL A 77 6.01 -1.33 8.05
C VAL A 77 6.69 -2.13 6.94
N ALA A 78 5.94 -3.03 6.30
CA ALA A 78 6.48 -3.99 5.34
C ALA A 78 6.83 -3.38 3.98
N ALA A 79 5.94 -2.56 3.43
CA ALA A 79 6.06 -1.93 2.13
C ALA A 79 5.80 -0.42 2.26
N MET A 80 6.60 0.41 1.59
CA MET A 80 6.51 1.88 1.73
C MET A 80 6.81 2.58 0.41
N VAL A 81 6.05 3.63 0.12
CA VAL A 81 6.35 4.65 -0.87
C VAL A 81 6.45 6.00 -0.17
N ARG A 82 7.48 6.80 -0.49
CA ARG A 82 7.84 8.00 0.26
C ARG A 82 7.96 9.22 -0.65
N PHE A 83 7.45 10.35 -0.20
CA PHE A 83 7.87 11.67 -0.65
C PHE A 83 9.12 12.06 0.15
N ASN A 84 10.27 12.14 -0.49
CA ASN A 84 11.54 12.41 0.20
C ASN A 84 11.92 13.90 0.17
N ASP A 85 12.86 14.28 1.02
CA ASP A 85 13.33 15.67 1.18
C ASP A 85 14.19 16.18 0.01
N ALA A 86 14.58 15.32 -0.92
CA ALA A 86 15.18 15.73 -2.19
C ALA A 86 14.14 16.22 -3.22
N GLY A 87 12.82 16.05 -2.93
CA GLY A 87 11.74 16.42 -3.84
C GLY A 87 11.38 15.33 -4.85
N THR A 88 11.73 14.09 -4.56
CA THR A 88 11.41 12.91 -5.40
C THR A 88 10.60 11.88 -4.64
N ILE A 89 9.96 10.96 -5.38
CA ILE A 89 9.24 9.82 -4.81
C ILE A 89 10.17 8.61 -4.86
N ASP A 90 10.35 7.93 -3.75
CA ASP A 90 11.11 6.69 -3.66
C ASP A 90 10.38 5.58 -2.91
N VAL A 91 10.91 4.38 -2.96
CA VAL A 91 10.28 3.15 -2.46
C VAL A 91 11.28 2.39 -1.60
N ARG A 92 10.80 1.80 -0.52
CA ARG A 92 11.64 0.98 0.36
C ARG A 92 11.96 -0.35 -0.31
N ASP A 93 13.26 -0.67 -0.47
CA ASP A 93 13.71 -1.98 -0.91
C ASP A 93 14.58 -2.60 0.21
N GLY A 94 14.00 -3.52 0.96
CA GLY A 94 14.68 -4.12 2.11
C GLY A 94 15.23 -3.08 3.06
N GLY A 95 16.54 -2.87 3.04
CA GLY A 95 17.28 -1.98 3.95
C GLY A 95 17.39 -0.52 3.49
N SER A 96 17.02 -0.15 2.26
CA SER A 96 17.26 1.18 1.68
C SER A 96 16.04 1.73 0.95
N PHE A 97 16.03 3.03 0.68
CA PHE A 97 15.10 3.67 -0.25
C PHE A 97 15.77 3.86 -1.60
N ARG A 98 15.04 3.57 -2.67
CA ARG A 98 15.46 3.79 -4.06
C ARG A 98 14.26 3.82 -4.99
N ALA A 99 14.47 4.09 -6.26
CA ALA A 99 13.49 3.98 -7.33
C ALA A 99 14.17 3.51 -8.61
N ASP A 100 13.44 2.78 -9.46
CA ASP A 100 13.93 2.36 -10.79
C ASP A 100 13.91 3.53 -11.78
N ARG A 101 13.17 4.58 -11.46
CA ARG A 101 13.08 5.86 -12.19
C ARG A 101 13.04 7.02 -11.21
N GLU A 102 13.65 8.11 -11.57
CA GLU A 102 13.45 9.38 -10.87
C GLU A 102 12.07 9.96 -11.21
N LEU A 103 11.30 10.29 -10.19
CA LEU A 103 10.00 10.95 -10.31
C LEU A 103 9.92 12.07 -9.28
N GLY A 104 9.98 13.31 -9.75
CA GLY A 104 9.81 14.50 -8.93
C GLY A 104 8.36 14.67 -8.47
N TYR A 105 8.18 15.37 -7.36
CA TYR A 105 6.85 15.79 -6.90
C TYR A 105 6.82 17.29 -6.56
N SER A 106 5.60 17.80 -6.46
CA SER A 106 5.33 19.20 -6.07
C SER A 106 4.20 19.24 -5.06
N ALA A 107 4.23 20.18 -4.15
CA ALA A 107 3.18 20.43 -3.17
C ALA A 107 1.81 20.60 -3.85
N ASN A 108 0.77 20.08 -3.21
CA ASN A 108 -0.63 20.15 -3.61
C ASN A 108 -0.97 19.48 -4.96
N LYS A 109 -0.06 18.72 -5.55
CA LYS A 109 -0.33 17.90 -6.73
C LYS A 109 -0.74 16.49 -6.31
N VAL A 110 -1.77 15.94 -6.94
CA VAL A 110 -2.24 14.58 -6.66
C VAL A 110 -1.39 13.57 -7.42
N TYR A 111 -1.02 12.49 -6.74
CA TYR A 111 -0.32 11.32 -7.27
C TYR A 111 -1.16 10.08 -6.99
N ARG A 112 -1.72 9.47 -8.04
CA ARG A 112 -2.36 8.16 -7.91
C ARG A 112 -1.27 7.12 -7.69
N MET A 113 -1.33 6.43 -6.58
CA MET A 113 -0.37 5.38 -6.21
C MET A 113 -1.05 4.02 -6.21
N ARG A 114 -0.32 3.01 -6.68
CA ARG A 114 -0.78 1.62 -6.72
C ARG A 114 0.37 0.72 -6.30
N MET A 115 0.16 -0.01 -5.23
CA MET A 115 1.12 -0.98 -4.69
C MET A 115 0.57 -2.39 -4.93
N VAL A 116 1.31 -3.20 -5.67
CA VAL A 116 1.00 -4.62 -5.89
C VAL A 116 1.87 -5.44 -4.96
N ILE A 117 1.23 -6.10 -4.01
CA ILE A 117 1.88 -6.83 -2.91
C ILE A 117 1.86 -8.32 -3.21
N ASP A 118 3.03 -8.95 -3.22
CA ASP A 118 3.21 -10.41 -3.21
C ASP A 118 3.62 -10.84 -1.79
N LEU A 119 2.63 -11.18 -0.99
CA LEU A 119 2.86 -11.55 0.39
C LEU A 119 3.64 -12.86 0.53
N ALA A 120 3.48 -13.80 -0.40
CA ALA A 120 4.18 -15.08 -0.37
C ALA A 120 5.69 -14.89 -0.59
N ARG A 121 6.06 -14.07 -1.56
CA ARG A 121 7.46 -13.76 -1.88
C ARG A 121 8.07 -12.64 -1.05
N LYS A 122 7.28 -11.93 -0.24
CA LYS A 122 7.69 -10.73 0.52
C LYS A 122 8.24 -9.65 -0.40
N LYS A 123 7.55 -9.43 -1.50
CA LYS A 123 7.91 -8.45 -2.52
C LYS A 123 6.73 -7.58 -2.90
N TYR A 124 7.02 -6.44 -3.50
CA TYR A 124 6.01 -5.55 -4.01
C TYR A 124 6.52 -4.69 -5.15
N SER A 125 5.59 -4.23 -5.97
CA SER A 125 5.84 -3.26 -7.03
C SER A 125 5.01 -2.00 -6.77
N VAL A 126 5.53 -0.86 -7.15
CA VAL A 126 4.87 0.44 -6.99
C VAL A 126 4.74 1.12 -8.32
N TYR A 127 3.55 1.63 -8.59
CA TYR A 127 3.21 2.41 -9.77
C TYR A 127 2.67 3.76 -9.32
N VAL A 128 3.03 4.82 -10.03
CA VAL A 128 2.63 6.20 -9.71
C VAL A 128 2.17 6.89 -10.98
N ALA A 129 1.00 7.52 -10.92
CA ALA A 129 0.48 8.40 -11.97
C ALA A 129 0.30 9.80 -11.39
N PRO A 130 1.15 10.79 -11.75
CA PRO A 130 0.86 12.18 -11.46
C PRO A 130 -0.44 12.61 -12.14
N ALA A 131 -1.23 13.47 -11.51
CA ALA A 131 -2.51 13.90 -12.07
C ALA A 131 -2.38 14.36 -13.53
N GLY A 132 -3.19 13.77 -14.40
CA GLY A 132 -3.19 14.05 -15.85
C GLY A 132 -2.03 13.43 -16.63
N GLN A 133 -1.23 12.54 -16.01
CA GLN A 133 -0.12 11.87 -16.68
C GLN A 133 -0.31 10.34 -16.67
N PRO A 134 0.34 9.62 -17.59
CA PRO A 134 0.36 8.16 -17.57
C PRO A 134 0.97 7.60 -16.28
N GLU A 135 0.52 6.41 -15.87
CA GLU A 135 1.12 5.64 -14.79
C GLU A 135 2.53 5.17 -15.20
N VAL A 136 3.48 5.30 -14.29
CA VAL A 136 4.83 4.79 -14.44
C VAL A 136 5.15 3.79 -13.33
N GLN A 137 5.84 2.71 -13.66
CA GLN A 137 6.38 1.79 -12.67
C GLN A 137 7.61 2.43 -12.02
N LEU A 138 7.50 2.69 -10.72
CA LEU A 138 8.55 3.31 -9.93
C LEU A 138 9.45 2.29 -9.24
N ALA A 139 8.90 1.11 -8.93
CA ALA A 139 9.62 0.01 -8.32
C ALA A 139 9.08 -1.33 -8.82
N ALA A 140 9.98 -2.24 -9.19
CA ALA A 140 9.65 -3.58 -9.67
C ALA A 140 10.18 -4.65 -8.69
N ASN A 141 9.27 -5.43 -8.07
CA ASN A 141 9.62 -6.57 -7.21
C ASN A 141 10.59 -6.23 -6.06
N TYR A 142 10.43 -5.06 -5.43
CA TYR A 142 11.23 -4.67 -4.27
C TYR A 142 10.92 -5.56 -3.07
N ALA A 143 11.92 -5.81 -2.25
CA ALA A 143 11.76 -6.61 -1.05
C ALA A 143 11.01 -5.83 0.03
N PHE A 144 10.19 -6.53 0.82
CA PHE A 144 9.69 -5.98 2.07
C PHE A 144 10.85 -5.52 2.94
N ARG A 145 10.58 -4.56 3.82
CA ARG A 145 11.55 -4.15 4.82
C ARG A 145 12.14 -5.37 5.52
N THR A 146 13.45 -5.38 5.72
CA THR A 146 14.19 -6.55 6.22
C THR A 146 13.59 -7.14 7.51
N GLN A 147 13.11 -6.27 8.41
CA GLN A 147 12.48 -6.68 9.67
C GLN A 147 11.11 -7.35 9.48
N GLN A 148 10.53 -7.25 8.28
CA GLN A 148 9.21 -7.79 7.94
C GLN A 148 9.28 -9.06 7.06
N ALA A 149 10.43 -9.71 6.98
CA ALA A 149 10.61 -10.94 6.20
C ALA A 149 9.71 -12.10 6.68
N GLY A 150 9.32 -12.11 7.95
CA GLY A 150 8.46 -13.13 8.56
C GLY A 150 6.96 -12.82 8.54
N VAL A 151 6.51 -11.66 8.04
CA VAL A 151 5.11 -11.26 8.08
C VAL A 151 4.22 -12.22 7.27
N ARG A 152 3.05 -12.56 7.80
CA ARG A 152 2.12 -13.52 7.16
C ARG A 152 0.78 -12.92 6.77
N ALA A 153 0.48 -11.73 7.29
CA ALA A 153 -0.73 -10.99 7.00
C ALA A 153 -0.44 -9.49 7.07
N LEU A 154 -1.19 -8.70 6.33
CA LEU A 154 -1.10 -7.25 6.31
C LEU A 154 -2.50 -6.66 6.45
N GLY A 155 -2.72 -5.80 7.45
CA GLY A 155 -4.06 -5.31 7.80
C GLY A 155 -4.16 -3.81 8.01
N LYS A 156 -3.05 -3.06 7.90
CA LYS A 156 -3.04 -1.61 8.16
C LYS A 156 -2.44 -0.82 7.01
N LEU A 157 -3.10 0.29 6.69
CA LEU A 157 -2.52 1.41 5.96
C LEU A 157 -1.81 2.31 6.98
N VAL A 158 -0.59 2.72 6.68
CA VAL A 158 0.23 3.55 7.57
C VAL A 158 0.62 4.84 6.87
N LEU A 159 0.44 5.96 7.53
CA LEU A 159 0.91 7.27 7.10
C LEU A 159 1.94 7.77 8.11
N ALA A 160 3.02 8.37 7.62
CA ALA A 160 4.02 8.98 8.47
C ALA A 160 4.54 10.28 7.88
N GLY A 161 4.89 11.20 8.77
CA GLY A 161 5.70 12.37 8.44
C GLY A 161 6.86 12.48 9.42
N TYR A 162 7.98 12.99 8.94
CA TYR A 162 9.21 13.08 9.70
C TYR A 162 9.73 14.51 9.77
N LYS A 163 10.69 14.71 10.64
CA LYS A 163 11.51 15.92 10.69
C LYS A 163 12.58 15.84 9.62
N ASN A 164 12.85 16.94 8.97
CA ASN A 164 14.03 17.09 8.10
C ASN A 164 15.34 17.08 8.92
N ALA A 165 16.47 17.18 8.24
CA ALA A 165 17.80 17.21 8.87
C ALA A 165 17.97 18.33 9.91
N ASN A 166 17.19 19.41 9.83
CA ASN A 166 17.21 20.51 10.78
C ASN A 166 16.28 20.31 11.99
N GLY A 167 15.67 19.13 12.14
CA GLY A 167 14.77 18.80 13.23
C GLY A 167 13.39 19.42 13.13
N VAL A 168 13.03 20.04 12.00
CA VAL A 168 11.73 20.67 11.73
C VAL A 168 10.84 19.68 11.00
N PHE A 169 9.54 19.62 11.36
CA PHE A 169 8.56 18.83 10.62
C PHE A 169 8.49 19.34 9.17
N ALA A 170 8.89 18.48 8.24
CA ALA A 170 9.08 18.86 6.84
C ALA A 170 7.78 19.00 6.03
N GLY A 171 6.66 18.57 6.59
CA GLY A 171 5.35 18.66 5.96
C GLY A 171 4.55 17.36 6.06
N ALA A 172 3.28 17.45 5.74
CA ALA A 172 2.34 16.36 5.72
C ALA A 172 1.98 15.97 4.29
N HIS A 173 1.38 14.81 4.12
CA HIS A 173 0.65 14.45 2.91
C HIS A 173 -0.74 13.94 3.25
N ARG A 174 -1.67 14.10 2.31
CA ARG A 174 -3.02 13.53 2.40
C ARG A 174 -3.11 12.28 1.58
N VAL A 175 -3.89 11.33 2.07
CA VAL A 175 -4.23 10.09 1.37
C VAL A 175 -5.74 9.97 1.33
N SER A 176 -6.30 9.68 0.15
CA SER A 176 -7.73 9.51 -0.07
C SER A 176 -7.99 8.42 -1.11
N GLY A 177 -9.25 8.01 -1.28
CA GLY A 177 -9.65 7.06 -2.30
C GLY A 177 -8.95 5.70 -2.18
N VAL A 178 -8.68 5.25 -0.94
CA VAL A 178 -8.02 3.97 -0.68
C VAL A 178 -8.91 2.83 -1.10
N SER A 179 -8.41 1.95 -1.95
CA SER A 179 -9.10 0.73 -2.37
C SER A 179 -8.15 -0.46 -2.31
N VAL A 180 -8.68 -1.62 -1.94
CA VAL A 180 -7.96 -2.88 -1.86
C VAL A 180 -8.68 -3.90 -2.72
N LYS A 181 -7.96 -4.64 -3.53
CA LYS A 181 -8.50 -5.75 -4.33
C LYS A 181 -7.50 -6.90 -4.38
N ALA A 182 -7.98 -8.10 -4.65
CA ALA A 182 -7.09 -9.23 -4.92
C ALA A 182 -6.17 -8.86 -6.09
N ALA A 183 -4.88 -9.18 -6.00
CA ALA A 183 -4.00 -9.01 -7.14
C ALA A 183 -4.40 -10.01 -8.23
N SER A 184 -4.51 -9.55 -9.47
CA SER A 184 -4.62 -10.45 -10.60
C SER A 184 -3.33 -11.27 -10.66
N THR A 185 -3.46 -12.59 -10.64
CA THR A 185 -2.31 -13.47 -10.90
C THR A 185 -1.81 -13.19 -12.31
N PRO A 186 -0.54 -12.89 -12.52
CA PRO A 186 0.00 -12.70 -13.85
C PRO A 186 -0.10 -13.96 -14.71
#